data_02a3935a178329f2bfbea56306869457
#
_entry.id   02a3935a178329f2bfbea56306869457
#
_cell.length_a   1.000
_cell.length_b   1.000
_cell.length_c   1.000
_cell.angle_alpha   90.00
_cell.angle_beta   90.00
_cell.angle_gamma   90.00
#
_symmetry.space_group_name_H-M   'P 1'
#
loop_
_entity.id
_entity.type
_entity.pdbx_description
1 polymer ?
#
loop_
_entity_poly.entity_id
_entity_poly.type
_entity_poly.pdbx_seq_one_letter_code
_entity_poly.pdbx_strand_id
1 'polypeptide(L)'
;MPTVKYGHDSIRNLLSNFGIDYDPILWEAQLSDIGCVVEEADDEGIEIEVFPDRSDLLSVETMARAARAFLYSDITPPQLKVETGTIEMDVDASLSSIRPVILGAIVRNVNTGNTDDERNEFIQSLMDHQEKLHLTLGRKRRLASIGVHDLSTLAPPFKVKAVDRKHRFTPLAMETDMSIQEILDSHPKGTEYAHLLEGMEFVPVIEDAVGRVLSFPPIINGSHTTVTEETTDFMIDVTGWDERACEASLLLVCLSLAERGGKVESMKINSVNGNDLIVPNGQARTHILPERLLERILGGKIESDVIRSALERMGGRLVETRTATDGPRKSNRWADASVGEKIHVIEMPRWRFDILHPIDLVEEIATGIGYESLGESFSSLALEGVPLSRATLIRRINESLSSQGIQQVQSLTLSNDEIQFERMRWKPLHQVTRIANPITIEHTILRQNILPSLMELLAANRHHELPQRVQECGEVVRDHHNAWRVAWACAETNAGFTAAKGIAQALARDL
;
A
#
# COMPACT_ATOMS: atom_id res chain seq x y z
N MET A 1 -0.85 2.30 7.31
CA MET A 1 -0.16 2.64 6.06
C MET A 1 1.21 3.20 6.41
N PRO A 2 2.20 3.25 5.53
CA PRO A 2 3.49 3.81 5.90
C PRO A 2 3.39 5.32 6.12
N THR A 3 3.90 5.77 7.26
CA THR A 3 4.01 7.19 7.60
C THR A 3 5.43 7.66 7.34
N VAL A 4 5.59 8.85 6.77
CA VAL A 4 6.88 9.47 6.46
C VAL A 4 6.88 10.93 6.96
N LYS A 5 7.98 11.33 7.57
CA LYS A 5 8.21 12.74 7.96
C LYS A 5 9.27 13.34 7.03
N TYR A 6 8.96 14.47 6.42
CA TYR A 6 9.85 15.21 5.52
C TYR A 6 10.18 16.57 6.12
N GLY A 7 11.46 16.84 6.33
CA GLY A 7 11.92 18.12 6.83
C GLY A 7 11.68 19.27 5.83
N HIS A 8 11.26 20.43 6.32
CA HIS A 8 11.03 21.62 5.50
C HIS A 8 12.26 22.04 4.69
N ASP A 9 13.46 21.92 5.28
CA ASP A 9 14.70 22.29 4.62
C ASP A 9 15.04 21.34 3.48
N SER A 10 14.81 20.03 3.65
CA SER A 10 15.01 19.04 2.59
C SER A 10 14.09 19.30 1.41
N ILE A 11 12.80 19.60 1.66
CA ILE A 11 11.84 19.95 0.61
C ILE A 11 12.27 21.23 -0.10
N ARG A 12 12.63 22.28 0.65
CA ARG A 12 13.06 23.57 0.12
C ARG A 12 14.29 23.43 -0.78
N ASN A 13 15.28 22.67 -0.34
CA ASN A 13 16.51 22.43 -1.09
C ASN A 13 16.20 21.70 -2.42
N LEU A 14 15.34 20.70 -2.40
CA LEU A 14 14.94 19.98 -3.62
C LEU A 14 14.19 20.88 -4.61
N LEU A 15 13.18 21.64 -4.14
CA LEU A 15 12.38 22.53 -4.97
C LEU A 15 13.21 23.68 -5.57
N SER A 16 14.17 24.21 -4.79
CA SER A 16 15.06 25.29 -5.25
C SER A 16 15.89 24.92 -6.48
N ASN A 17 16.25 23.63 -6.65
CA ASN A 17 16.93 23.13 -7.83
C ASN A 17 16.13 23.33 -9.14
N PHE A 18 14.83 23.51 -9.01
CA PHE A 18 13.89 23.75 -10.11
C PHE A 18 13.37 25.20 -10.15
N GLY A 19 13.92 26.08 -9.31
CA GLY A 19 13.50 27.48 -9.23
C GLY A 19 12.12 27.70 -8.58
N ILE A 20 11.66 26.75 -7.76
CA ILE A 20 10.37 26.80 -7.08
C ILE A 20 10.59 27.14 -5.60
N ASP A 21 9.88 28.16 -5.13
CA ASP A 21 9.85 28.52 -3.72
C ASP A 21 8.90 27.61 -2.97
N TYR A 22 9.39 27.00 -1.89
CA TYR A 22 8.60 26.12 -1.03
C TYR A 22 7.61 26.91 -0.17
N ASP A 23 6.34 26.57 -0.27
CA ASP A 23 5.26 27.12 0.55
C ASP A 23 4.66 26.03 1.44
N PRO A 24 5.01 25.96 2.74
CA PRO A 24 4.51 24.93 3.65
C PRO A 24 3.00 25.00 3.86
N ILE A 25 2.39 26.21 3.79
CA ILE A 25 0.93 26.38 3.95
C ILE A 25 0.20 25.75 2.76
N LEU A 26 0.72 25.94 1.56
CA LEU A 26 0.16 25.30 0.35
C LEU A 26 0.24 23.77 0.43
N TRP A 27 1.37 23.25 0.93
CA TRP A 27 1.56 21.81 1.08
C TRP A 27 0.60 21.23 2.12
N GLU A 28 0.49 21.84 3.30
CA GLU A 28 -0.46 21.41 4.33
C GLU A 28 -1.90 21.40 3.81
N ALA A 29 -2.30 22.41 3.04
CA ALA A 29 -3.66 22.55 2.54
C ALA A 29 -4.02 21.59 1.40
N GLN A 30 -3.08 21.25 0.49
CA GLN A 30 -3.42 20.59 -0.77
C GLN A 30 -2.64 19.30 -1.06
N LEU A 31 -1.62 18.96 -0.26
CA LEU A 31 -0.81 17.76 -0.52
C LEU A 31 -1.65 16.48 -0.42
N SER A 32 -2.66 16.47 0.44
CA SER A 32 -3.55 15.31 0.61
C SER A 32 -4.31 14.92 -0.67
N ASP A 33 -4.48 15.86 -1.60
CA ASP A 33 -5.21 15.59 -2.85
C ASP A 33 -4.47 14.64 -3.79
N ILE A 34 -3.14 14.44 -3.64
CA ILE A 34 -2.35 13.59 -4.55
C ILE A 34 -2.28 12.12 -4.15
N GLY A 35 -2.96 11.68 -3.08
CA GLY A 35 -3.02 10.29 -2.63
C GLY A 35 -2.21 10.00 -1.37
N CYS A 36 -2.26 10.91 -0.41
CA CYS A 36 -1.74 10.77 0.95
C CYS A 36 -2.64 11.52 1.95
N VAL A 37 -2.33 11.45 3.23
CA VAL A 37 -2.97 12.27 4.27
C VAL A 37 -1.88 13.03 5.01
N VAL A 38 -2.03 14.33 5.15
CA VAL A 38 -1.18 15.12 6.05
C VAL A 38 -1.69 14.88 7.48
N GLU A 39 -0.90 14.15 8.28
CA GLU A 39 -1.23 13.81 9.67
C GLU A 39 -0.83 14.94 10.61
N GLU A 40 0.37 15.51 10.41
CA GLU A 40 0.92 16.59 11.21
C GLU A 40 1.80 17.51 10.36
N ALA A 41 1.70 18.80 10.59
CA ALA A 41 2.61 19.81 10.06
C ALA A 41 3.10 20.68 11.23
N ASP A 42 4.40 20.69 11.48
CA ASP A 42 5.05 21.42 12.57
C ASP A 42 6.17 22.33 12.02
N ASP A 43 6.93 22.98 12.90
CA ASP A 43 8.04 23.87 12.52
C ASP A 43 9.23 23.10 11.90
N GLU A 44 9.30 21.78 12.04
CA GLU A 44 10.38 20.93 11.55
C GLU A 44 10.08 20.33 10.18
N GLY A 45 8.80 19.98 9.91
CA GLY A 45 8.43 19.31 8.68
C GLY A 45 6.97 18.95 8.56
N ILE A 46 6.68 18.08 7.58
CA ILE A 46 5.36 17.54 7.31
C ILE A 46 5.40 16.02 7.47
N GLU A 47 4.50 15.48 8.29
CA GLU A 47 4.28 14.05 8.43
C GLU A 47 3.08 13.64 7.61
N ILE A 48 3.26 12.64 6.76
CA ILE A 48 2.22 12.15 5.85
C ILE A 48 2.03 10.64 5.97
N GLU A 49 0.80 10.19 5.90
CA GLU A 49 0.44 8.80 5.67
C GLU A 49 0.21 8.57 4.18
N VAL A 50 1.06 7.73 3.57
CA VAL A 50 1.02 7.46 2.12
C VAL A 50 0.07 6.31 1.83
N PHE A 51 -0.82 6.47 0.84
CA PHE A 51 -1.74 5.41 0.43
C PHE A 51 -1.00 4.24 -0.22
N PRO A 52 -1.53 3.01 -0.12
CA PRO A 52 -0.83 1.80 -0.60
C PRO A 52 -0.53 1.78 -2.10
N ASP A 53 -1.32 2.47 -2.90
CA ASP A 53 -1.18 2.64 -4.35
C ASP A 53 -0.09 3.64 -4.71
N ARG A 54 0.17 4.64 -3.85
CA ARG A 54 1.07 5.76 -4.11
C ARG A 54 2.48 5.53 -3.56
N SER A 55 3.08 4.37 -3.85
CA SER A 55 4.47 4.07 -3.45
C SER A 55 5.51 5.06 -4.00
N ASP A 56 5.14 5.83 -5.01
CA ASP A 56 5.95 6.92 -5.56
C ASP A 56 6.08 8.13 -4.62
N LEU A 57 5.32 8.18 -3.53
CA LEU A 57 5.38 9.24 -2.53
C LEU A 57 6.20 8.89 -1.28
N LEU A 58 6.94 7.77 -1.30
CA LEU A 58 7.65 7.24 -0.12
C LEU A 58 9.04 7.84 0.13
N SER A 59 9.56 8.70 -0.76
CA SER A 59 10.78 9.47 -0.52
C SER A 59 10.52 10.96 -0.70
N VAL A 60 11.33 11.80 -0.04
CA VAL A 60 11.20 13.25 -0.15
C VAL A 60 11.42 13.74 -1.59
N GLU A 61 12.31 13.10 -2.33
CA GLU A 61 12.64 13.46 -3.72
C GLU A 61 11.46 13.18 -4.66
N THR A 62 10.88 11.97 -4.56
CA THR A 62 9.76 11.58 -5.43
C THR A 62 8.47 12.27 -5.02
N MET A 63 8.29 12.55 -3.73
CA MET A 63 7.22 13.42 -3.22
C MET A 63 7.36 14.85 -3.77
N ALA A 64 8.54 15.46 -3.66
CA ALA A 64 8.79 16.80 -4.19
C ALA A 64 8.52 16.87 -5.70
N ARG A 65 8.88 15.82 -6.45
CA ARG A 65 8.55 15.71 -7.89
C ARG A 65 7.04 15.70 -8.12
N ALA A 66 6.27 14.88 -7.40
CA ALA A 66 4.82 14.81 -7.53
C ALA A 66 4.16 16.15 -7.14
N ALA A 67 4.60 16.75 -6.04
CA ALA A 67 4.11 18.03 -5.57
C ALA A 67 4.42 19.18 -6.56
N ARG A 68 5.57 19.18 -7.23
CA ARG A 68 5.88 20.18 -8.30
C ARG A 68 4.83 20.15 -9.40
N ALA A 69 4.51 18.96 -9.89
CA ALA A 69 3.51 18.81 -10.94
C ALA A 69 2.11 19.25 -10.44
N PHE A 70 1.74 18.82 -9.26
CA PHE A 70 0.39 19.00 -8.74
C PHE A 70 0.12 20.39 -8.19
N LEU A 71 1.01 20.92 -7.34
CA LEU A 71 0.82 22.19 -6.63
C LEU A 71 1.33 23.40 -7.44
N TYR A 72 2.42 23.24 -8.18
CA TYR A 72 3.10 24.36 -8.85
C TYR A 72 2.95 24.34 -10.36
N SER A 73 2.24 23.38 -10.93
CA SER A 73 2.05 23.22 -12.37
C SER A 73 3.38 23.12 -13.15
N ASP A 74 4.43 22.61 -12.51
CA ASP A 74 5.70 22.28 -13.17
C ASP A 74 5.54 20.96 -13.91
N ILE A 75 5.63 21.01 -15.25
CA ILE A 75 5.42 19.82 -16.09
C ILE A 75 6.58 18.85 -15.91
N THR A 76 6.33 17.78 -15.16
CA THR A 76 7.30 16.69 -14.99
C THR A 76 7.10 15.63 -16.07
N PRO A 77 8.18 15.23 -16.79
CA PRO A 77 8.04 14.21 -17.84
C PRO A 77 7.65 12.85 -17.24
N PRO A 78 6.76 12.07 -17.90
CA PRO A 78 6.39 10.74 -17.44
C PRO A 78 7.50 9.68 -17.64
N GLN A 79 8.68 10.11 -18.05
CA GLN A 79 9.83 9.27 -18.35
C GLN A 79 10.98 9.56 -17.38
N LEU A 80 11.73 8.52 -17.03
CA LEU A 80 13.05 8.66 -16.41
C LEU A 80 14.12 8.60 -17.50
N LYS A 81 14.98 9.62 -17.54
CA LYS A 81 16.11 9.61 -18.48
C LYS A 81 17.11 8.54 -18.05
N VAL A 82 17.34 7.55 -18.91
CA VAL A 82 18.31 6.49 -18.70
C VAL A 82 19.33 6.54 -19.82
N GLU A 83 20.60 6.68 -19.46
CA GLU A 83 21.74 6.65 -20.41
C GLU A 83 22.19 5.20 -20.61
N THR A 84 22.78 4.90 -21.76
CA THR A 84 23.30 3.55 -22.02
C THR A 84 24.55 3.30 -21.19
N GLY A 85 24.48 2.36 -20.27
CA GLY A 85 25.62 1.94 -19.47
C GLY A 85 26.41 0.80 -20.12
N THR A 86 27.61 0.55 -19.59
CA THR A 86 28.54 -0.49 -20.09
C THR A 86 28.71 -1.66 -19.10
N ILE A 87 28.11 -1.56 -17.93
CA ILE A 87 28.21 -2.59 -16.89
C ILE A 87 27.22 -3.71 -17.19
N GLU A 88 27.70 -4.95 -17.06
CA GLU A 88 26.92 -6.16 -17.29
C GLU A 88 26.79 -6.99 -16.01
N MET A 89 25.72 -7.76 -15.93
CA MET A 89 25.44 -8.71 -14.87
C MET A 89 25.04 -10.06 -15.46
N ASP A 90 25.85 -11.09 -15.21
CA ASP A 90 25.59 -12.45 -15.66
C ASP A 90 24.71 -13.19 -14.64
N VAL A 91 23.64 -13.83 -15.08
CA VAL A 91 22.67 -14.51 -14.21
C VAL A 91 22.69 -16.01 -14.48
N ASP A 92 22.94 -16.82 -13.46
CA ASP A 92 22.90 -18.27 -13.54
C ASP A 92 21.48 -18.80 -13.79
N ALA A 93 21.34 -19.78 -14.66
CA ALA A 93 20.06 -20.38 -15.04
C ALA A 93 19.31 -21.04 -13.86
N SER A 94 20.03 -21.53 -12.84
CA SER A 94 19.45 -22.16 -11.64
C SER A 94 18.59 -21.19 -10.81
N LEU A 95 18.81 -19.88 -10.96
CA LEU A 95 18.07 -18.86 -10.23
C LEU A 95 16.60 -18.73 -10.66
N SER A 96 16.23 -19.27 -11.80
CA SER A 96 14.83 -19.27 -12.29
C SER A 96 13.83 -19.92 -11.32
N SER A 97 14.29 -20.87 -10.50
CA SER A 97 13.48 -21.54 -9.47
C SER A 97 13.73 -21.00 -8.04
N ILE A 98 14.74 -20.16 -7.84
CA ILE A 98 15.15 -19.65 -6.53
C ILE A 98 14.69 -18.19 -6.35
N ARG A 99 15.02 -17.34 -7.35
CA ARG A 99 14.65 -15.92 -7.36
C ARG A 99 14.71 -15.40 -8.81
N PRO A 100 13.60 -15.54 -9.58
CA PRO A 100 13.61 -15.45 -11.04
C PRO A 100 13.82 -14.04 -11.60
N VAL A 101 13.46 -13.00 -10.85
CA VAL A 101 13.59 -11.62 -11.30
C VAL A 101 14.86 -11.01 -10.71
N ILE A 102 15.75 -10.56 -11.60
CA ILE A 102 17.02 -9.91 -11.24
C ILE A 102 17.18 -8.69 -12.15
N LEU A 103 17.25 -7.52 -11.53
CA LEU A 103 17.37 -6.23 -12.20
C LEU A 103 18.51 -5.45 -11.55
N GLY A 104 19.07 -4.48 -12.27
CA GLY A 104 20.09 -3.60 -11.73
C GLY A 104 20.17 -2.27 -12.45
N ALA A 105 20.77 -1.28 -11.81
CA ALA A 105 21.04 0.04 -12.37
C ALA A 105 22.28 0.64 -11.75
N ILE A 106 22.88 1.59 -12.48
CA ILE A 106 23.94 2.44 -11.97
C ILE A 106 23.43 3.89 -11.93
N VAL A 107 23.72 4.61 -10.86
CA VAL A 107 23.43 6.03 -10.79
C VAL A 107 24.70 6.78 -10.36
N ARG A 108 25.14 7.74 -11.16
CA ARG A 108 26.38 8.46 -10.93
C ARG A 108 26.16 9.93 -10.63
N ASN A 109 27.13 10.50 -9.92
CA ASN A 109 27.19 11.93 -9.62
C ASN A 109 25.94 12.45 -8.90
N VAL A 110 25.47 11.70 -7.92
CA VAL A 110 24.34 12.11 -7.08
C VAL A 110 24.80 13.23 -6.14
N ASN A 111 24.02 14.30 -6.07
CA ASN A 111 24.24 15.34 -5.08
C ASN A 111 23.69 14.88 -3.71
N THR A 112 24.57 14.46 -2.83
CA THR A 112 24.23 13.93 -1.50
C THR A 112 24.12 15.02 -0.43
N GLY A 113 24.60 16.25 -0.71
CA GLY A 113 24.61 17.38 0.20
C GLY A 113 25.97 18.07 0.24
N ASN A 114 25.99 19.31 0.74
CA ASN A 114 27.19 20.14 0.84
C ASN A 114 27.90 20.01 2.20
N THR A 115 27.16 19.62 3.23
CA THR A 115 27.64 19.43 4.60
C THR A 115 27.56 17.97 5.01
N ASP A 116 28.29 17.57 6.05
CA ASP A 116 28.22 16.19 6.57
C ASP A 116 26.84 15.88 7.15
N ASP A 117 26.16 16.85 7.75
CA ASP A 117 24.80 16.68 8.27
C ASP A 117 23.81 16.41 7.11
N GLU A 118 23.87 17.17 6.01
CA GLU A 118 23.04 16.96 4.83
C GLU A 118 23.28 15.58 4.20
N ARG A 119 24.55 15.14 4.14
CA ARG A 119 24.91 13.83 3.59
C ARG A 119 24.37 12.68 4.46
N ASN A 120 24.50 12.82 5.77
CA ASN A 120 23.94 11.87 6.72
C ASN A 120 22.42 11.79 6.63
N GLU A 121 21.72 12.93 6.54
CA GLU A 121 20.28 12.99 6.36
C GLU A 121 19.87 12.31 5.06
N PHE A 122 20.61 12.55 3.97
CA PHE A 122 20.36 11.87 2.69
C PHE A 122 20.50 10.35 2.81
N ILE A 123 21.57 9.82 3.44
CA ILE A 123 21.76 8.38 3.61
C ILE A 123 20.63 7.78 4.43
N GLN A 124 20.23 8.42 5.54
CA GLN A 124 19.10 7.95 6.34
C GLN A 124 17.81 7.93 5.52
N SER A 125 17.53 9.01 4.78
CA SER A 125 16.36 9.08 3.89
C SER A 125 16.36 7.98 2.81
N LEU A 126 17.51 7.70 2.19
CA LEU A 126 17.65 6.63 1.21
C LEU A 126 17.43 5.25 1.81
N MET A 127 17.96 4.98 3.01
CA MET A 127 17.74 3.72 3.74
C MET A 127 16.28 3.57 4.16
N ASP A 128 15.65 4.63 4.65
CA ASP A 128 14.24 4.66 5.00
C ASP A 128 13.34 4.42 3.78
N HIS A 129 13.64 5.04 2.66
CA HIS A 129 12.94 4.80 1.41
C HIS A 129 13.04 3.32 0.99
N GLN A 130 14.25 2.75 1.01
CA GLN A 130 14.48 1.34 0.72
C GLN A 130 13.65 0.42 1.64
N GLU A 131 13.66 0.64 2.96
CA GLU A 131 12.89 -0.18 3.91
C GLU A 131 11.37 -0.03 3.71
N LYS A 132 10.87 1.17 3.39
CA LYS A 132 9.46 1.40 3.07
C LYS A 132 9.05 0.67 1.79
N LEU A 133 9.88 0.68 0.76
CA LEU A 133 9.65 -0.11 -0.45
C LEU A 133 9.70 -1.61 -0.18
N HIS A 134 10.60 -2.09 0.70
CA HIS A 134 10.61 -3.48 1.14
C HIS A 134 9.30 -3.90 1.84
N LEU A 135 8.75 -3.02 2.69
CA LEU A 135 7.51 -3.29 3.42
C LEU A 135 6.28 -3.27 2.50
N THR A 136 6.20 -2.31 1.59
CA THR A 136 5.06 -2.07 0.70
C THR A 136 5.13 -2.95 -0.55
N LEU A 137 5.79 -2.50 -1.62
CA LEU A 137 5.94 -3.22 -2.89
C LEU A 137 6.60 -4.58 -2.71
N GLY A 138 7.63 -4.64 -1.89
CA GLY A 138 8.39 -5.86 -1.61
C GLY A 138 7.65 -6.87 -0.73
N ARG A 139 6.55 -6.49 -0.07
CA ARG A 139 5.83 -7.30 0.92
C ARG A 139 6.79 -8.00 1.89
N LYS A 140 7.54 -7.20 2.65
CA LYS A 140 8.61 -7.65 3.54
C LYS A 140 9.67 -8.48 2.80
N ARG A 141 10.19 -7.95 1.70
CA ARG A 141 11.22 -8.54 0.82
C ARG A 141 10.82 -9.84 0.10
N ARG A 142 9.57 -10.27 0.23
CA ARG A 142 9.07 -11.49 -0.41
C ARG A 142 8.96 -11.31 -1.93
N LEU A 143 8.31 -10.24 -2.40
CA LEU A 143 8.08 -9.99 -3.83
C LEU A 143 9.24 -9.27 -4.49
N ALA A 144 9.83 -8.30 -3.80
CA ALA A 144 11.02 -7.57 -4.24
C ALA A 144 11.91 -7.24 -3.06
N SER A 145 13.22 -7.35 -3.22
CA SER A 145 14.23 -6.81 -2.31
C SER A 145 15.22 -5.96 -3.09
N ILE A 146 15.70 -4.91 -2.45
CA ILE A 146 16.56 -3.88 -3.01
C ILE A 146 17.90 -3.91 -2.27
N GLY A 147 19.00 -3.89 -3.00
CA GLY A 147 20.34 -3.61 -2.49
C GLY A 147 20.81 -2.27 -3.06
N VAL A 148 21.39 -1.44 -2.20
CA VAL A 148 22.05 -0.19 -2.59
C VAL A 148 23.49 -0.25 -2.14
N HIS A 149 24.43 0.02 -3.05
CA HIS A 149 25.85 -0.20 -2.86
C HIS A 149 26.68 1.00 -3.31
N ASP A 150 27.79 1.22 -2.65
CA ASP A 150 28.83 2.14 -3.13
C ASP A 150 29.55 1.54 -4.34
N LEU A 151 29.32 2.12 -5.52
CA LEU A 151 29.90 1.62 -6.76
C LEU A 151 31.44 1.73 -6.78
N SER A 152 32.02 2.68 -6.06
CA SER A 152 33.45 2.92 -6.04
C SER A 152 34.25 1.75 -5.44
N THR A 153 33.59 0.93 -4.61
CA THR A 153 34.17 -0.24 -3.95
C THR A 153 34.03 -1.52 -4.75
N LEU A 154 33.29 -1.50 -5.85
CA LEU A 154 32.91 -2.66 -6.65
C LEU A 154 33.76 -2.81 -7.93
N ALA A 155 33.98 -4.04 -8.34
CA ALA A 155 34.70 -4.40 -9.57
C ALA A 155 33.75 -5.10 -10.56
N PRO A 156 33.11 -4.38 -11.53
CA PRO A 156 32.29 -5.03 -12.56
C PRO A 156 33.13 -5.88 -13.53
N PRO A 157 32.53 -6.84 -14.29
CA PRO A 157 31.13 -7.19 -14.33
C PRO A 157 30.67 -7.97 -13.10
N PHE A 158 29.33 -8.00 -12.88
CA PHE A 158 28.74 -8.70 -11.76
C PHE A 158 28.24 -10.10 -12.15
N LYS A 159 28.13 -11.00 -11.17
CA LYS A 159 27.60 -12.34 -11.38
C LYS A 159 26.60 -12.69 -10.29
N VAL A 160 25.42 -13.16 -10.71
CA VAL A 160 24.40 -13.68 -9.80
C VAL A 160 24.39 -15.19 -9.92
N LYS A 161 24.63 -15.88 -8.83
CA LYS A 161 24.72 -17.35 -8.81
C LYS A 161 24.02 -17.95 -7.60
N ALA A 162 23.66 -19.22 -7.72
CA ALA A 162 23.18 -20.02 -6.62
C ALA A 162 24.38 -20.67 -5.89
N VAL A 163 24.44 -20.49 -4.58
CA VAL A 163 25.50 -21.05 -3.73
C VAL A 163 24.91 -21.89 -2.60
N ASP A 164 25.69 -22.81 -2.07
CA ASP A 164 25.31 -23.59 -0.88
C ASP A 164 25.40 -22.72 0.38
N ARG A 165 24.84 -23.21 1.49
CA ARG A 165 24.81 -22.48 2.76
C ARG A 165 26.17 -22.43 3.49
N LYS A 166 27.22 -23.04 2.95
CA LYS A 166 28.59 -22.95 3.47
C LYS A 166 29.39 -21.81 2.86
N HIS A 167 28.87 -21.21 1.79
CA HIS A 167 29.49 -20.04 1.16
C HIS A 167 29.68 -18.94 2.19
N ARG A 168 30.82 -18.24 2.15
CA ARG A 168 31.22 -17.28 3.19
C ARG A 168 31.47 -15.89 2.61
N PHE A 169 31.11 -14.89 3.38
CA PHE A 169 31.47 -13.51 3.14
C PHE A 169 31.27 -12.67 4.42
N THR A 170 31.78 -11.46 4.45
CA THR A 170 31.58 -10.54 5.58
C THR A 170 30.28 -9.74 5.37
N PRO A 171 29.20 -9.99 6.13
CA PRO A 171 27.94 -9.26 5.98
C PRO A 171 28.02 -7.84 6.56
N LEU A 172 27.14 -6.96 6.11
CA LEU A 172 27.01 -5.60 6.58
C LEU A 172 26.95 -5.54 8.12
N ALA A 173 27.65 -4.56 8.71
CA ALA A 173 27.79 -4.36 10.15
C ALA A 173 28.57 -5.45 10.90
N MET A 174 29.27 -6.33 10.19
CA MET A 174 30.18 -7.33 10.77
C MET A 174 31.61 -7.13 10.29
N GLU A 175 32.58 -7.55 11.12
CA GLU A 175 34.01 -7.45 10.80
C GLU A 175 34.60 -8.81 10.36
N THR A 176 33.88 -9.90 10.56
CA THR A 176 34.34 -11.24 10.30
C THR A 176 33.50 -11.97 9.26
N ASP A 177 34.15 -12.83 8.50
CA ASP A 177 33.48 -13.71 7.56
C ASP A 177 32.54 -14.67 8.27
N MET A 178 31.32 -14.78 7.75
CA MET A 178 30.29 -15.70 8.19
C MET A 178 29.82 -16.55 7.02
N SER A 179 29.51 -17.81 7.28
CA SER A 179 28.79 -18.62 6.32
C SER A 179 27.34 -18.16 6.20
N ILE A 180 26.70 -18.43 5.07
CA ILE A 180 25.28 -18.13 4.87
C ILE A 180 24.42 -18.74 5.97
N GLN A 181 24.73 -19.96 6.43
CA GLN A 181 24.03 -20.59 7.54
C GLN A 181 24.21 -19.81 8.85
N GLU A 182 25.45 -19.41 9.18
CA GLU A 182 25.70 -18.57 10.36
C GLU A 182 25.00 -17.23 10.32
N ILE A 183 24.90 -16.61 9.13
CA ILE A 183 24.13 -15.36 8.93
C ILE A 183 22.65 -15.59 9.21
N LEU A 184 22.05 -16.65 8.67
CA LEU A 184 20.62 -16.96 8.88
C LEU A 184 20.30 -17.30 10.34
N ASP A 185 21.25 -17.89 11.06
CA ASP A 185 21.05 -18.35 12.45
C ASP A 185 21.33 -17.24 13.49
N SER A 186 22.24 -16.30 13.22
CA SER A 186 22.74 -15.37 14.25
C SER A 186 22.74 -13.90 13.89
N HIS A 187 22.76 -13.54 12.59
CA HIS A 187 22.70 -12.13 12.20
C HIS A 187 21.27 -11.59 12.34
N PRO A 188 21.03 -10.37 12.91
CA PRO A 188 19.67 -9.84 13.10
C PRO A 188 18.79 -9.88 11.85
N LYS A 189 19.30 -9.41 10.71
CA LYS A 189 18.58 -9.48 9.43
C LYS A 189 18.46 -10.91 8.89
N GLY A 190 19.43 -11.77 9.19
CA GLY A 190 19.38 -13.20 8.86
C GLY A 190 18.21 -13.89 9.54
N THR A 191 18.11 -13.77 10.87
CA THR A 191 17.04 -14.38 11.66
C THR A 191 15.65 -13.81 11.33
N GLU A 192 15.56 -12.49 11.04
CA GLU A 192 14.33 -11.83 10.66
C GLU A 192 13.75 -12.37 9.34
N TYR A 193 14.63 -12.60 8.35
CA TYR A 193 14.21 -12.95 6.97
C TYR A 193 14.54 -14.40 6.57
N ALA A 194 15.10 -15.24 7.45
CA ALA A 194 15.44 -16.65 7.17
C ALA A 194 14.27 -17.43 6.56
N HIS A 195 13.05 -17.13 7.01
CA HIS A 195 11.83 -17.79 6.55
C HIS A 195 11.57 -17.64 5.04
N LEU A 196 12.14 -16.61 4.39
CA LEU A 196 12.02 -16.43 2.94
C LEU A 196 12.85 -17.43 2.12
N LEU A 197 13.83 -18.08 2.76
CA LEU A 197 14.73 -19.07 2.16
C LEU A 197 14.52 -20.47 2.75
N GLU A 198 13.41 -20.69 3.46
CA GLU A 198 13.08 -21.98 4.05
C GLU A 198 12.92 -23.05 2.97
N GLY A 199 13.51 -24.23 3.18
CA GLY A 199 13.45 -25.33 2.23
C GLY A 199 14.36 -25.20 1.00
N MET A 200 15.11 -24.11 0.85
CA MET A 200 16.05 -23.92 -0.26
C MET A 200 17.44 -24.47 0.14
N GLU A 201 17.97 -25.38 -0.66
CA GLU A 201 19.35 -25.91 -0.53
C GLU A 201 20.38 -24.90 -1.05
N PHE A 202 20.05 -24.24 -2.16
CA PHE A 202 20.86 -23.20 -2.78
C PHE A 202 20.16 -21.86 -2.65
N VAL A 203 20.96 -20.80 -2.45
CA VAL A 203 20.48 -19.43 -2.24
C VAL A 203 21.21 -18.46 -3.17
N PRO A 204 20.58 -17.32 -3.55
CA PRO A 204 21.20 -16.38 -4.47
C PRO A 204 22.27 -15.52 -3.78
N VAL A 205 23.37 -15.28 -4.48
CA VAL A 205 24.35 -14.25 -4.12
C VAL A 205 24.74 -13.47 -5.37
N ILE A 206 25.11 -12.20 -5.18
CA ILE A 206 25.65 -11.34 -6.22
C ILE A 206 27.12 -11.09 -5.87
N GLU A 207 28.02 -11.34 -6.82
CA GLU A 207 29.46 -11.16 -6.66
C GLU A 207 29.99 -10.20 -7.71
N ASP A 208 31.08 -9.52 -7.37
CA ASP A 208 31.88 -8.73 -8.32
C ASP A 208 32.90 -9.60 -9.07
N ALA A 209 33.64 -9.00 -10.02
CA ALA A 209 34.60 -9.68 -10.87
C ALA A 209 35.79 -10.29 -10.09
N VAL A 210 36.07 -9.81 -8.87
CA VAL A 210 37.14 -10.36 -8.00
C VAL A 210 36.60 -11.40 -7.01
N GLY A 211 35.29 -11.73 -7.09
CA GLY A 211 34.66 -12.77 -6.31
C GLY A 211 34.21 -12.35 -4.91
N ARG A 212 34.08 -11.04 -4.62
CA ARG A 212 33.54 -10.56 -3.36
C ARG A 212 32.02 -10.50 -3.45
N VAL A 213 31.33 -10.98 -2.43
CA VAL A 213 29.86 -10.96 -2.33
C VAL A 213 29.39 -9.56 -1.97
N LEU A 214 28.72 -8.87 -2.89
CA LEU A 214 28.14 -7.56 -2.65
C LEU A 214 26.72 -7.65 -2.08
N SER A 215 25.97 -8.70 -2.41
CA SER A 215 24.58 -8.88 -1.95
C SER A 215 24.26 -10.38 -1.73
N PHE A 216 23.56 -10.66 -0.64
CA PHE A 216 22.89 -11.93 -0.36
C PHE A 216 21.38 -11.68 -0.28
N PRO A 217 20.70 -11.57 -1.45
CA PRO A 217 19.27 -11.29 -1.47
C PRO A 217 18.44 -12.49 -0.92
N PRO A 218 17.32 -12.25 -0.24
CA PRO A 218 16.76 -10.95 0.17
C PRO A 218 17.23 -10.49 1.56
N ILE A 219 18.37 -10.97 2.05
CA ILE A 219 18.77 -10.89 3.44
C ILE A 219 19.62 -9.65 3.73
N ILE A 220 20.85 -9.56 3.15
CA ILE A 220 21.83 -8.55 3.54
C ILE A 220 22.89 -8.30 2.47
N ASN A 221 23.47 -7.10 2.47
CA ASN A 221 24.60 -6.72 1.63
C ASN A 221 25.95 -7.10 2.28
N GLY A 222 27.01 -7.12 1.48
CA GLY A 222 28.39 -7.28 1.94
C GLY A 222 28.92 -6.00 2.60
N SER A 223 29.76 -6.13 3.64
CA SER A 223 30.27 -4.98 4.40
C SER A 223 31.10 -4.01 3.54
N HIS A 224 31.84 -4.51 2.54
CA HIS A 224 32.67 -3.66 1.67
C HIS A 224 31.92 -2.77 0.72
N THR A 225 30.58 -2.95 0.59
CA THR A 225 29.72 -2.15 -0.30
C THR A 225 28.92 -1.10 0.45
N THR A 226 29.23 -0.87 1.71
CA THR A 226 28.50 0.07 2.57
C THR A 226 28.50 1.47 1.97
N VAL A 227 27.31 2.03 1.83
CA VAL A 227 27.11 3.43 1.45
C VAL A 227 27.56 4.31 2.61
N THR A 228 28.38 5.30 2.29
CA THR A 228 28.93 6.27 3.26
C THR A 228 28.67 7.70 2.79
N GLU A 229 28.97 8.67 3.64
CA GLU A 229 28.83 10.10 3.33
C GLU A 229 29.64 10.54 2.07
N GLU A 230 30.68 9.77 1.70
CA GLU A 230 31.50 10.03 0.51
C GLU A 230 30.93 9.39 -0.77
N THR A 231 29.91 8.54 -0.66
CA THR A 231 29.33 7.83 -1.79
C THR A 231 28.52 8.76 -2.68
N THR A 232 28.92 8.91 -3.93
CA THR A 232 28.19 9.69 -4.95
C THR A 232 27.75 8.86 -6.15
N ASP A 233 28.33 7.67 -6.30
CA ASP A 233 28.02 6.73 -7.36
C ASP A 233 27.45 5.45 -6.75
N PHE A 234 26.27 5.04 -7.21
CA PHE A 234 25.52 3.95 -6.65
C PHE A 234 25.31 2.82 -7.64
N MET A 235 25.45 1.59 -7.17
CA MET A 235 24.93 0.39 -7.83
C MET A 235 23.69 -0.08 -7.08
N ILE A 236 22.62 -0.35 -7.82
CA ILE A 236 21.34 -0.80 -7.26
C ILE A 236 21.07 -2.18 -7.82
N ASP A 237 20.83 -3.16 -6.97
CA ASP A 237 20.27 -4.46 -7.34
C ASP A 237 18.84 -4.59 -6.85
N VAL A 238 17.98 -5.19 -7.65
CA VAL A 238 16.62 -5.56 -7.22
C VAL A 238 16.37 -7.00 -7.65
N THR A 239 16.01 -7.82 -6.68
CA THR A 239 15.72 -9.23 -6.94
C THR A 239 14.36 -9.62 -6.37
N GLY A 240 13.65 -10.56 -7.00
CA GLY A 240 12.33 -10.93 -6.48
C GLY A 240 11.61 -12.03 -7.24
N TRP A 241 10.31 -12.12 -6.93
CA TRP A 241 9.37 -13.04 -7.55
C TRP A 241 8.33 -12.34 -8.42
N ASP A 242 8.13 -11.04 -8.22
CA ASP A 242 7.16 -10.24 -8.97
C ASP A 242 7.88 -9.20 -9.83
N GLU A 243 7.77 -9.35 -11.14
CA GLU A 243 8.46 -8.50 -12.10
C GLU A 243 8.04 -7.02 -11.98
N ARG A 244 6.75 -6.76 -11.75
CA ARG A 244 6.23 -5.39 -11.64
C ARG A 244 6.71 -4.71 -10.36
N ALA A 245 6.67 -5.44 -9.23
CA ALA A 245 7.17 -4.91 -7.95
C ALA A 245 8.68 -4.63 -8.01
N CYS A 246 9.46 -5.51 -8.66
CA CYS A 246 10.89 -5.32 -8.85
C CYS A 246 11.18 -4.13 -9.77
N GLU A 247 10.51 -4.02 -10.92
CA GLU A 247 10.67 -2.91 -11.86
C GLU A 247 10.32 -1.57 -11.20
N ALA A 248 9.18 -1.48 -10.52
CA ALA A 248 8.77 -0.27 -9.82
C ALA A 248 9.75 0.11 -8.71
N SER A 249 10.20 -0.85 -7.91
CA SER A 249 11.19 -0.62 -6.85
C SER A 249 12.52 -0.07 -7.40
N LEU A 250 13.02 -0.66 -8.49
CA LEU A 250 14.25 -0.18 -9.15
C LEU A 250 14.09 1.25 -9.67
N LEU A 251 12.96 1.51 -10.37
CA LEU A 251 12.69 2.82 -10.94
C LEU A 251 12.50 3.91 -9.87
N LEU A 252 11.86 3.59 -8.74
CA LEU A 252 11.65 4.56 -7.66
C LEU A 252 12.95 4.96 -6.97
N VAL A 253 13.85 4.00 -6.71
CA VAL A 253 15.18 4.33 -6.17
C VAL A 253 15.99 5.14 -7.20
N CYS A 254 15.99 4.74 -8.48
CA CYS A 254 16.68 5.50 -9.53
C CYS A 254 16.10 6.91 -9.69
N LEU A 255 14.77 7.07 -9.57
CA LEU A 255 14.10 8.36 -9.67
C LEU A 255 14.49 9.28 -8.50
N SER A 256 14.48 8.75 -7.26
CA SER A 256 14.90 9.48 -6.07
C SER A 256 16.33 10.04 -6.24
N LEU A 257 17.27 9.21 -6.70
CA LEU A 257 18.64 9.63 -6.96
C LEU A 257 18.76 10.61 -8.15
N ALA A 258 17.92 10.45 -9.19
CA ALA A 258 17.90 11.34 -10.34
C ALA A 258 17.38 12.74 -10.00
N GLU A 259 16.40 12.87 -9.09
CA GLU A 259 15.90 14.17 -8.60
C GLU A 259 16.98 14.96 -7.82
N ARG A 260 18.03 14.28 -7.37
CA ARG A 260 19.27 14.88 -6.82
C ARG A 260 20.37 15.08 -7.87
N GLY A 261 20.03 15.10 -9.16
CA GLY A 261 20.97 15.34 -10.26
C GLY A 261 21.77 14.10 -10.68
N GLY A 262 21.51 12.93 -10.11
CA GLY A 262 22.14 11.67 -10.47
C GLY A 262 21.86 11.27 -11.92
N LYS A 263 22.86 10.72 -12.61
CA LYS A 263 22.75 10.18 -13.96
C LYS A 263 22.50 8.70 -13.91
N VAL A 264 21.32 8.29 -14.34
CA VAL A 264 20.94 6.87 -14.37
C VAL A 264 21.50 6.21 -15.62
N GLU A 265 22.28 5.15 -15.46
CA GLU A 265 22.82 4.31 -16.52
C GLU A 265 22.15 2.94 -16.51
N SER A 266 21.83 2.44 -17.71
CA SER A 266 21.31 1.08 -17.85
C SER A 266 22.40 0.04 -17.61
N MET A 267 21.97 -1.13 -17.13
CA MET A 267 22.78 -2.33 -16.98
C MET A 267 22.26 -3.42 -17.92
N LYS A 268 23.14 -4.15 -18.56
CA LYS A 268 22.78 -5.34 -19.32
C LYS A 268 22.76 -6.56 -18.41
N ILE A 269 21.62 -7.21 -18.32
CA ILE A 269 21.43 -8.47 -17.59
C ILE A 269 21.50 -9.60 -18.60
N ASN A 270 22.58 -10.37 -18.56
CA ASN A 270 22.79 -11.51 -19.44
C ASN A 270 22.13 -12.76 -18.84
N SER A 271 21.07 -13.27 -19.46
CA SER A 271 20.41 -14.50 -19.06
C SER A 271 20.89 -15.66 -19.91
N VAL A 272 21.22 -16.79 -19.27
CA VAL A 272 21.64 -18.03 -19.96
C VAL A 272 20.58 -18.53 -20.94
N ASN A 273 19.33 -18.16 -20.77
CA ASN A 273 18.21 -18.52 -21.66
C ASN A 273 18.10 -17.63 -22.90
N GLY A 274 19.05 -16.72 -23.15
CA GLY A 274 19.11 -15.87 -24.33
C GLY A 274 18.13 -14.68 -24.34
N ASN A 275 17.45 -14.43 -23.25
CA ASN A 275 16.59 -13.25 -23.07
C ASN A 275 17.37 -12.18 -22.29
N ASP A 276 18.35 -11.56 -22.94
CA ASP A 276 19.09 -10.44 -22.35
C ASP A 276 18.14 -9.25 -22.12
N LEU A 277 18.26 -8.60 -20.95
CA LEU A 277 17.48 -7.43 -20.58
C LEU A 277 18.39 -6.21 -20.47
N ILE A 278 17.92 -5.06 -20.90
CA ILE A 278 18.55 -3.76 -20.64
C ILE A 278 17.64 -3.02 -19.65
N VAL A 279 18.11 -2.79 -18.46
CA VAL A 279 17.34 -2.20 -17.35
C VAL A 279 18.11 -1.09 -16.66
N PRO A 280 17.42 -0.10 -16.04
CA PRO A 280 15.98 0.08 -16.01
C PRO A 280 15.41 0.60 -17.34
N ASN A 281 14.14 0.29 -17.60
CA ASN A 281 13.41 0.92 -18.70
C ASN A 281 12.72 2.19 -18.20
N GLY A 282 13.28 3.34 -18.48
CA GLY A 282 12.75 4.64 -18.06
C GLY A 282 11.59 5.18 -18.91
N GLN A 283 11.19 4.49 -19.98
CA GLN A 283 10.12 4.96 -20.88
C GLN A 283 8.75 4.87 -20.19
N ALA A 284 7.88 5.83 -20.45
CA ALA A 284 6.50 5.81 -19.98
C ALA A 284 5.74 4.58 -20.52
N ARG A 285 4.70 4.18 -19.80
CA ARG A 285 3.74 3.18 -20.28
C ARG A 285 2.60 3.86 -20.99
N THR A 286 2.25 3.35 -22.18
CA THR A 286 1.11 3.83 -22.95
C THR A 286 -0.15 3.07 -22.54
N HIS A 287 -1.20 3.82 -22.25
CA HIS A 287 -2.52 3.33 -21.87
C HIS A 287 -3.59 3.86 -22.81
N ILE A 288 -4.70 3.17 -22.90
CA ILE A 288 -5.86 3.56 -23.71
C ILE A 288 -7.05 3.77 -22.79
N LEU A 289 -7.65 4.96 -22.82
CA LEU A 289 -8.86 5.31 -22.08
C LEU A 289 -10.01 5.60 -23.06
N PRO A 290 -11.09 4.79 -23.08
CA PRO A 290 -12.29 5.12 -23.84
C PRO A 290 -12.97 6.38 -23.28
N GLU A 291 -13.29 7.35 -24.16
CA GLU A 291 -14.00 8.58 -23.76
C GLU A 291 -15.31 8.26 -23.05
N ARG A 292 -16.07 7.29 -23.54
CA ARG A 292 -17.29 6.79 -22.90
C ARG A 292 -17.11 6.38 -21.43
N LEU A 293 -15.98 5.76 -21.09
CA LEU A 293 -15.71 5.36 -19.71
C LEU A 293 -15.52 6.58 -18.82
N LEU A 294 -14.72 7.54 -19.29
CA LEU A 294 -14.49 8.82 -18.60
C LEU A 294 -15.81 9.57 -18.36
N GLU A 295 -16.59 9.79 -19.42
CA GLU A 295 -17.88 10.49 -19.35
C GLU A 295 -18.88 9.80 -18.43
N ARG A 296 -18.92 8.46 -18.46
CA ARG A 296 -19.84 7.68 -17.62
C ARG A 296 -19.52 7.78 -16.14
N ILE A 297 -18.23 7.79 -15.80
CA ILE A 297 -17.79 7.80 -14.39
C ILE A 297 -17.84 9.21 -13.82
N LEU A 298 -17.39 10.22 -14.58
CA LEU A 298 -17.36 11.62 -14.12
C LEU A 298 -18.68 12.37 -14.36
N GLY A 299 -19.65 11.73 -15.02
CA GLY A 299 -21.00 12.26 -15.17
C GLY A 299 -21.19 13.25 -16.30
N GLY A 300 -20.19 13.50 -17.15
CA GLY A 300 -20.28 14.42 -18.27
C GLY A 300 -19.04 14.40 -19.16
N LYS A 301 -19.15 15.15 -20.27
CA LYS A 301 -18.04 15.31 -21.21
C LYS A 301 -16.95 16.21 -20.60
N ILE A 302 -15.72 15.76 -20.69
CA ILE A 302 -14.54 16.53 -20.28
C ILE A 302 -13.77 16.93 -21.54
N GLU A 303 -13.45 18.21 -21.66
CA GLU A 303 -12.73 18.73 -22.82
C GLU A 303 -11.26 18.28 -22.79
N SER A 304 -10.68 18.05 -23.98
CA SER A 304 -9.32 17.47 -24.11
C SER A 304 -8.21 18.29 -23.42
N ASP A 305 -8.37 19.62 -23.35
CA ASP A 305 -7.41 20.49 -22.68
C ASP A 305 -7.46 20.32 -21.14
N VAL A 306 -8.66 20.09 -20.59
CA VAL A 306 -8.84 19.77 -19.17
C VAL A 306 -8.23 18.43 -18.85
N ILE A 307 -8.46 17.42 -19.70
CA ILE A 307 -7.83 16.08 -19.55
C ILE A 307 -6.31 16.20 -19.58
N ARG A 308 -5.78 16.99 -20.51
CA ARG A 308 -4.32 17.23 -20.64
C ARG A 308 -3.75 17.85 -19.36
N SER A 309 -4.33 18.96 -18.92
CA SER A 309 -3.87 19.65 -17.72
C SER A 309 -3.97 18.78 -16.47
N ALA A 310 -5.04 18.01 -16.33
CA ALA A 310 -5.24 17.09 -15.22
C ALA A 310 -4.15 15.99 -15.19
N LEU A 311 -3.88 15.38 -16.34
CA LEU A 311 -2.84 14.35 -16.44
C LEU A 311 -1.44 14.91 -16.17
N GLU A 312 -1.12 16.11 -16.68
CA GLU A 312 0.17 16.77 -16.43
C GLU A 312 0.37 17.05 -14.94
N ARG A 313 -0.67 17.46 -14.22
CA ARG A 313 -0.62 17.61 -12.75
C ARG A 313 -0.32 16.29 -12.03
N MET A 314 -0.74 15.16 -12.59
CA MET A 314 -0.49 13.82 -12.02
C MET A 314 0.79 13.17 -12.59
N GLY A 315 1.64 13.92 -13.30
CA GLY A 315 2.88 13.45 -13.90
C GLY A 315 2.69 12.56 -15.14
N GLY A 316 1.48 12.50 -15.69
CA GLY A 316 1.16 11.83 -16.96
C GLY A 316 1.15 12.76 -18.16
N ARG A 317 0.79 12.23 -19.33
CA ARG A 317 0.68 13.00 -20.56
C ARG A 317 -0.43 12.46 -21.48
N LEU A 318 -1.29 13.33 -21.98
CA LEU A 318 -2.19 13.02 -23.09
C LEU A 318 -1.40 13.11 -24.41
N VAL A 319 -1.18 11.96 -25.06
CA VAL A 319 -0.44 11.89 -26.34
C VAL A 319 -1.32 12.34 -27.50
N GLU A 320 -2.47 11.67 -27.66
CA GLU A 320 -3.45 11.98 -28.72
C GLU A 320 -4.86 11.52 -28.33
N THR A 321 -5.82 12.11 -29.00
CA THR A 321 -7.21 11.64 -29.00
C THR A 321 -7.57 11.18 -30.39
N ARG A 322 -7.99 9.93 -30.56
CA ARG A 322 -8.29 9.34 -31.86
C ARG A 322 -9.43 8.34 -31.79
N THR A 323 -9.84 7.85 -32.94
CA THR A 323 -10.82 6.73 -33.03
C THR A 323 -10.10 5.39 -32.93
N ALA A 324 -10.64 4.46 -32.15
CA ALA A 324 -10.09 3.12 -32.01
C ALA A 324 -10.24 2.32 -33.32
N THR A 325 -9.14 1.77 -33.79
CA THR A 325 -9.09 0.90 -34.98
C THR A 325 -9.23 -0.57 -34.63
N ASP A 326 -8.85 -0.94 -33.39
CA ASP A 326 -8.86 -2.30 -32.87
C ASP A 326 -9.88 -2.44 -31.75
N GLY A 327 -10.54 -3.59 -31.68
CA GLY A 327 -11.47 -3.93 -30.60
C GLY A 327 -10.78 -4.57 -29.41
N PRO A 328 -11.53 -4.84 -28.33
CA PRO A 328 -10.99 -5.41 -27.11
C PRO A 328 -10.40 -6.81 -27.37
N ARG A 329 -9.18 -7.00 -26.88
CA ARG A 329 -8.47 -8.30 -26.98
C ARG A 329 -9.05 -9.39 -26.08
N LYS A 330 -9.84 -9.01 -25.07
CA LYS A 330 -10.53 -9.89 -24.11
C LYS A 330 -11.93 -9.34 -23.82
N SER A 331 -12.80 -10.17 -23.23
CA SER A 331 -14.22 -9.90 -23.02
C SER A 331 -14.58 -8.81 -21.98
N ASN A 332 -13.64 -7.99 -21.57
CA ASN A 332 -13.89 -6.90 -20.62
C ASN A 332 -14.48 -5.66 -21.33
N ARG A 333 -15.73 -5.83 -21.80
CA ARG A 333 -16.39 -4.88 -22.71
C ARG A 333 -16.74 -3.53 -22.12
N TRP A 334 -16.74 -3.37 -20.82
CA TRP A 334 -17.13 -2.08 -20.23
C TRP A 334 -15.97 -1.11 -20.10
N ALA A 335 -14.74 -1.63 -19.95
CA ALA A 335 -13.52 -0.85 -19.78
C ALA A 335 -12.70 -0.70 -21.07
N ASP A 336 -12.79 -1.69 -22.00
CA ASP A 336 -12.04 -1.65 -23.25
C ASP A 336 -12.80 -0.91 -24.35
N ALA A 337 -12.05 -0.25 -25.24
CA ALA A 337 -12.62 0.45 -26.39
C ALA A 337 -13.14 -0.52 -27.46
N SER A 338 -14.26 -0.19 -28.07
CA SER A 338 -14.76 -0.86 -29.29
C SER A 338 -14.25 -0.15 -30.54
N VAL A 339 -14.18 -0.88 -31.66
CA VAL A 339 -13.81 -0.28 -32.95
C VAL A 339 -14.77 0.88 -33.27
N GLY A 340 -14.22 2.02 -33.67
CA GLY A 340 -14.99 3.24 -33.98
C GLY A 340 -15.27 4.14 -32.75
N GLU A 341 -14.89 3.70 -31.57
CA GLU A 341 -15.03 4.50 -30.35
C GLU A 341 -13.91 5.54 -30.22
N LYS A 342 -14.23 6.72 -29.66
CA LYS A 342 -13.22 7.74 -29.37
C LYS A 342 -12.41 7.33 -28.15
N ILE A 343 -11.10 7.42 -28.26
CA ILE A 343 -10.15 7.04 -27.23
C ILE A 343 -9.11 8.13 -26.99
N HIS A 344 -8.64 8.19 -25.76
CA HIS A 344 -7.47 8.96 -25.34
C HIS A 344 -6.27 8.02 -25.18
N VAL A 345 -5.16 8.33 -25.84
CA VAL A 345 -3.87 7.64 -25.68
C VAL A 345 -3.08 8.44 -24.65
N ILE A 346 -2.78 7.78 -23.52
CA ILE A 346 -2.20 8.43 -22.35
C ILE A 346 -0.89 7.73 -22.01
N GLU A 347 0.14 8.49 -21.73
CA GLU A 347 1.38 8.01 -21.14
C GLU A 347 1.39 8.30 -19.64
N MET A 348 1.66 7.25 -18.85
CA MET A 348 1.87 7.34 -17.40
C MET A 348 3.28 6.86 -17.05
N PRO A 349 3.89 7.38 -15.97
CA PRO A 349 5.19 6.92 -15.53
C PRO A 349 5.21 5.43 -15.24
N ARG A 350 6.29 4.75 -15.64
CA ARG A 350 6.42 3.30 -15.45
C ARG A 350 6.55 2.91 -13.98
N TRP A 351 7.03 3.79 -13.11
CA TRP A 351 7.08 3.59 -11.66
C TRP A 351 5.72 3.70 -10.96
N ARG A 352 4.68 4.26 -11.63
CA ARG A 352 3.28 4.20 -11.19
C ARG A 352 2.75 2.81 -11.49
N PHE A 353 3.07 1.87 -10.60
CA PHE A 353 2.71 0.47 -10.74
C PHE A 353 1.22 0.20 -10.48
N ASP A 354 0.56 1.13 -9.82
CA ASP A 354 -0.86 1.19 -9.48
C ASP A 354 -1.76 1.34 -10.72
N ILE A 355 -1.28 1.96 -11.80
CA ILE A 355 -2.04 2.13 -13.05
C ILE A 355 -2.17 0.78 -13.78
N LEU A 356 -3.28 0.06 -13.52
CA LEU A 356 -3.53 -1.30 -14.00
C LEU A 356 -4.63 -1.37 -15.04
N HIS A 357 -5.61 -0.47 -14.93
CA HIS A 357 -6.87 -0.54 -15.64
C HIS A 357 -7.28 0.86 -16.11
N PRO A 358 -8.07 1.00 -17.21
CA PRO A 358 -8.55 2.31 -17.65
C PRO A 358 -9.29 3.14 -16.59
N ILE A 359 -9.85 2.50 -15.56
CA ILE A 359 -10.51 3.20 -14.47
C ILE A 359 -9.53 4.01 -13.60
N ASP A 360 -8.30 3.51 -13.46
CA ASP A 360 -7.25 4.19 -12.69
C ASP A 360 -6.88 5.51 -13.38
N LEU A 361 -6.93 5.55 -14.72
CA LEU A 361 -6.75 6.79 -15.49
C LEU A 361 -7.90 7.78 -15.30
N VAL A 362 -9.13 7.30 -15.11
CA VAL A 362 -10.27 8.16 -14.78
C VAL A 362 -10.06 8.81 -13.41
N GLU A 363 -9.56 8.04 -12.44
CA GLU A 363 -9.21 8.54 -11.12
C GLU A 363 -8.09 9.59 -11.19
N GLU A 364 -7.01 9.33 -11.93
CA GLU A 364 -5.93 10.31 -12.14
C GLU A 364 -6.44 11.62 -12.75
N ILE A 365 -7.34 11.53 -13.73
CA ILE A 365 -7.96 12.72 -14.33
C ILE A 365 -8.85 13.44 -13.31
N ALA A 366 -9.64 12.70 -12.53
CA ALA A 366 -10.52 13.30 -11.50
C ALA A 366 -9.69 14.02 -10.42
N THR A 367 -8.63 13.38 -9.94
CA THR A 367 -7.68 13.96 -8.98
C THR A 367 -7.00 15.20 -9.55
N GLY A 368 -6.53 15.12 -10.80
CA GLY A 368 -5.87 16.23 -11.47
C GLY A 368 -6.81 17.44 -11.73
N ILE A 369 -8.10 17.21 -11.97
CA ILE A 369 -9.14 18.27 -12.04
C ILE A 369 -9.40 18.86 -10.65
N GLY A 370 -9.41 18.01 -9.63
CA GLY A 370 -9.86 18.28 -8.27
C GLY A 370 -11.34 17.93 -8.09
N TYR A 371 -11.63 17.06 -7.14
CA TYR A 371 -12.99 16.53 -6.89
C TYR A 371 -14.04 17.61 -6.66
N GLU A 372 -13.68 18.69 -5.98
CA GLU A 372 -14.59 19.83 -5.75
C GLU A 372 -15.03 20.53 -7.05
N SER A 373 -14.16 20.49 -8.08
CA SER A 373 -14.43 21.12 -9.38
C SER A 373 -15.33 20.26 -10.28
N LEU A 374 -15.52 18.97 -9.98
CA LEU A 374 -16.37 18.07 -10.77
C LEU A 374 -17.86 18.38 -10.62
N GLY A 375 -18.22 19.15 -9.58
CA GLY A 375 -19.59 19.58 -9.32
C GLY A 375 -20.46 18.48 -8.73
N GLU A 376 -21.64 18.87 -8.30
CA GLU A 376 -22.66 17.97 -7.79
C GLU A 376 -23.82 17.88 -8.78
N SER A 377 -24.23 16.66 -9.13
CA SER A 377 -25.45 16.44 -9.89
C SER A 377 -26.40 15.54 -9.11
N PHE A 378 -27.62 15.99 -8.95
CA PHE A 378 -28.71 15.20 -8.37
C PHE A 378 -29.43 14.43 -9.47
N SER A 379 -29.65 13.14 -9.25
CA SER A 379 -30.49 12.35 -10.16
C SER A 379 -31.92 12.94 -10.17
N SER A 380 -32.44 13.25 -11.34
CA SER A 380 -33.84 13.66 -11.52
C SER A 380 -34.81 12.47 -11.47
N LEU A 381 -34.33 11.25 -11.31
CA LEU A 381 -35.14 10.05 -11.21
C LEU A 381 -35.78 9.98 -9.83
N ALA A 382 -37.08 10.06 -9.76
CA ALA A 382 -37.86 9.76 -8.56
C ALA A 382 -37.86 8.23 -8.35
N LEU A 383 -36.86 7.73 -7.64
CA LEU A 383 -36.81 6.33 -7.24
C LEU A 383 -37.34 6.21 -5.81
N GLU A 384 -38.41 5.44 -5.64
CA GLU A 384 -38.88 5.04 -4.32
C GLU A 384 -38.08 3.79 -3.88
N GLY A 385 -37.36 3.92 -2.74
CA GLY A 385 -36.69 2.77 -2.11
C GLY A 385 -37.72 1.83 -1.52
N VAL A 386 -37.65 0.55 -1.85
CA VAL A 386 -38.45 -0.50 -1.20
C VAL A 386 -37.58 -1.16 -0.13
N PRO A 387 -37.95 -1.06 1.16
CA PRO A 387 -37.18 -1.71 2.22
C PRO A 387 -37.28 -3.24 2.11
N LEU A 388 -36.18 -3.93 2.43
CA LEU A 388 -36.19 -5.37 2.55
C LEU A 388 -37.18 -5.78 3.65
N SER A 389 -37.91 -6.88 3.47
CA SER A 389 -38.88 -7.41 4.43
C SER A 389 -38.27 -7.58 5.83
N ARG A 390 -37.02 -8.03 5.90
CA ARG A 390 -36.27 -8.14 7.14
C ARG A 390 -36.05 -6.78 7.82
N ALA A 391 -35.71 -5.74 7.09
CA ALA A 391 -35.51 -4.40 7.64
C ALA A 391 -36.81 -3.86 8.24
N THR A 392 -37.94 -4.12 7.59
CA THR A 392 -39.28 -3.77 8.10
C THR A 392 -39.57 -4.53 9.40
N LEU A 393 -39.26 -5.82 9.45
CA LEU A 393 -39.45 -6.64 10.67
C LEU A 393 -38.60 -6.14 11.85
N ILE A 394 -37.30 -5.86 11.59
CA ILE A 394 -36.39 -5.30 12.62
C ILE A 394 -36.94 -3.98 13.16
N ARG A 395 -37.40 -3.10 12.28
CA ARG A 395 -38.00 -1.82 12.69
C ARG A 395 -39.19 -2.04 13.60
N ARG A 396 -40.15 -2.92 13.23
CA ARG A 396 -41.31 -3.25 14.04
C ARG A 396 -40.95 -3.84 15.41
N ILE A 397 -39.93 -4.71 15.46
CA ILE A 397 -39.43 -5.26 16.73
C ILE A 397 -38.89 -4.13 17.62
N ASN A 398 -38.05 -3.24 17.07
CA ASN A 398 -37.49 -2.16 17.85
C ASN A 398 -38.56 -1.15 18.30
N GLU A 399 -39.52 -0.81 17.46
CA GLU A 399 -40.65 0.06 17.78
C GLU A 399 -41.51 -0.54 18.91
N SER A 400 -41.82 -1.84 18.81
CA SER A 400 -42.62 -2.52 19.84
C SER A 400 -41.90 -2.55 21.20
N LEU A 401 -40.63 -2.89 21.24
CA LEU A 401 -39.83 -2.91 22.47
C LEU A 401 -39.59 -1.52 23.04
N SER A 402 -39.33 -0.55 22.20
CA SER A 402 -39.11 0.86 22.61
C SER A 402 -40.42 1.48 23.17
N SER A 403 -41.59 1.13 22.61
CA SER A 403 -42.89 1.58 23.13
C SER A 403 -43.21 1.05 24.55
N GLN A 404 -42.54 -0.03 24.94
CA GLN A 404 -42.62 -0.60 26.30
C GLN A 404 -41.57 0.01 27.27
N GLY A 405 -40.88 1.07 26.86
CA GLY A 405 -39.87 1.75 27.66
C GLY A 405 -38.53 0.99 27.74
N ILE A 406 -38.22 0.16 26.74
CA ILE A 406 -36.95 -0.58 26.65
C ILE A 406 -36.05 0.10 25.66
N GLN A 407 -34.91 0.62 26.11
CA GLN A 407 -33.97 1.35 25.28
C GLN A 407 -33.27 0.41 24.28
N GLN A 408 -33.29 0.79 23.03
CA GLN A 408 -32.48 0.10 21.99
C GLN A 408 -31.00 0.40 22.18
N VAL A 409 -30.20 -0.65 22.16
CA VAL A 409 -28.74 -0.59 22.18
C VAL A 409 -28.17 -1.43 21.04
N GLN A 410 -26.91 -1.21 20.71
CA GLN A 410 -26.19 -2.03 19.76
C GLN A 410 -24.82 -2.35 20.34
N SER A 411 -24.58 -3.62 20.61
CA SER A 411 -23.31 -4.12 21.11
C SER A 411 -22.49 -4.77 19.99
N LEU A 412 -21.19 -4.97 20.25
CA LEU A 412 -20.29 -5.59 19.28
C LEU A 412 -20.69 -7.06 19.03
N THR A 413 -20.54 -7.49 17.78
CA THR A 413 -20.64 -8.92 17.41
C THR A 413 -19.40 -9.70 17.86
N LEU A 414 -18.29 -9.00 18.08
CA LEU A 414 -17.05 -9.55 18.64
C LEU A 414 -17.20 -9.78 20.15
N SER A 415 -16.71 -10.91 20.64
CA SER A 415 -16.80 -11.31 22.04
C SER A 415 -15.71 -12.33 22.38
N ASN A 416 -15.80 -12.97 23.56
CA ASN A 416 -14.94 -14.06 23.98
C ASN A 416 -15.75 -15.17 24.70
N ASP A 417 -15.10 -16.30 24.95
CA ASP A 417 -15.73 -17.47 25.60
C ASP A 417 -16.21 -17.15 27.04
N GLU A 418 -15.47 -16.33 27.77
CA GLU A 418 -15.81 -15.94 29.14
C GLU A 418 -17.15 -15.20 29.19
N ILE A 419 -17.32 -14.16 28.35
CA ILE A 419 -18.56 -13.36 28.30
C ILE A 419 -19.72 -14.19 27.77
N GLN A 420 -19.50 -14.89 26.65
CA GLN A 420 -20.60 -15.61 25.99
C GLN A 420 -21.08 -16.85 26.73
N PHE A 421 -20.20 -17.54 27.45
CA PHE A 421 -20.51 -18.85 28.01
C PHE A 421 -20.21 -18.97 29.49
N GLU A 422 -19.01 -18.65 29.97
CA GLU A 422 -18.59 -18.94 31.34
C GLU A 422 -19.35 -18.10 32.37
N ARG A 423 -19.41 -16.78 32.20
CA ARG A 423 -20.15 -15.86 33.08
C ARG A 423 -21.65 -16.15 33.07
N MET A 424 -22.19 -16.63 31.94
CA MET A 424 -23.59 -17.04 31.80
C MET A 424 -23.84 -18.44 32.33
N ARG A 425 -22.80 -19.21 32.67
CA ARG A 425 -22.87 -20.65 33.02
C ARG A 425 -23.53 -21.48 31.92
N TRP A 426 -23.30 -21.09 30.66
CA TRP A 426 -23.80 -21.77 29.47
C TRP A 426 -22.68 -22.59 28.82
N LYS A 427 -23.09 -23.58 28.05
CA LYS A 427 -22.22 -24.28 27.11
C LYS A 427 -22.58 -23.84 25.70
N PRO A 428 -21.60 -23.77 24.78
CA PRO A 428 -21.91 -23.53 23.37
C PRO A 428 -22.89 -24.59 22.86
N LEU A 429 -23.99 -24.16 22.25
CA LEU A 429 -24.97 -25.04 21.58
C LEU A 429 -24.67 -25.26 20.11
N HIS A 430 -23.83 -24.43 19.55
CA HIS A 430 -23.43 -24.39 18.14
C HIS A 430 -21.91 -24.33 18.02
N GLN A 431 -21.38 -24.62 16.83
CA GLN A 431 -19.96 -24.42 16.57
C GLN A 431 -19.60 -22.95 16.73
N VAL A 432 -18.51 -22.68 17.45
CA VAL A 432 -18.05 -21.33 17.75
C VAL A 432 -17.13 -20.86 16.61
N THR A 433 -17.46 -19.72 16.02
CA THR A 433 -16.60 -19.07 15.04
C THR A 433 -15.51 -18.29 15.75
N ARG A 434 -14.26 -18.69 15.56
CA ARG A 434 -13.06 -18.10 16.18
C ARG A 434 -12.30 -17.23 15.20
N ILE A 435 -11.72 -16.15 15.70
CA ILE A 435 -10.88 -15.23 14.92
C ILE A 435 -9.45 -15.77 14.97
N ALA A 436 -8.83 -15.96 13.80
CA ALA A 436 -7.49 -16.55 13.71
C ALA A 436 -6.41 -15.63 14.30
N ASN A 437 -6.53 -14.31 14.08
CA ASN A 437 -5.57 -13.32 14.55
C ASN A 437 -6.31 -12.18 15.27
N PRO A 438 -6.81 -12.39 16.51
CA PRO A 438 -7.54 -11.36 17.24
C PRO A 438 -6.60 -10.23 17.67
N ILE A 439 -7.06 -8.99 17.53
CA ILE A 439 -6.30 -7.80 17.96
C ILE A 439 -6.19 -7.75 19.49
N THR A 440 -7.24 -8.21 20.18
CA THR A 440 -7.28 -8.27 21.64
C THR A 440 -7.82 -9.61 22.12
N ILE A 441 -7.50 -9.98 23.35
CA ILE A 441 -8.03 -11.19 24.00
C ILE A 441 -9.55 -11.10 24.28
N GLU A 442 -10.10 -9.90 24.24
CA GLU A 442 -11.52 -9.65 24.45
C GLU A 442 -12.36 -9.96 23.19
N HIS A 443 -11.73 -10.05 22.02
CA HIS A 443 -12.39 -10.19 20.72
C HIS A 443 -11.92 -11.45 19.98
N THR A 444 -12.04 -12.61 20.62
CA THR A 444 -11.54 -13.89 20.09
C THR A 444 -12.55 -14.72 19.33
N ILE A 445 -13.85 -14.42 19.51
CA ILE A 445 -14.95 -15.15 18.86
C ILE A 445 -16.04 -14.21 18.35
N LEU A 446 -16.89 -14.71 17.46
CA LEU A 446 -18.17 -14.08 17.12
C LEU A 446 -19.26 -14.59 18.06
N ARG A 447 -20.09 -13.66 18.60
CA ARG A 447 -21.15 -13.98 19.59
C ARG A 447 -22.18 -14.95 19.04
N GLN A 448 -22.63 -15.90 19.86
CA GLN A 448 -23.74 -16.79 19.55
C GLN A 448 -25.09 -16.30 20.10
N ASN A 449 -25.05 -15.40 21.09
CA ASN A 449 -26.24 -14.84 21.75
C ASN A 449 -26.00 -13.35 22.04
N ILE A 450 -27.10 -12.58 22.03
CA ILE A 450 -27.10 -11.15 22.36
C ILE A 450 -27.15 -10.92 23.87
N LEU A 451 -27.90 -11.76 24.61
CA LEU A 451 -28.13 -11.56 26.04
C LEU A 451 -26.84 -11.40 26.86
N PRO A 452 -25.75 -12.16 26.64
CA PRO A 452 -24.49 -11.93 27.36
C PRO A 452 -23.94 -10.51 27.19
N SER A 453 -24.02 -9.95 25.97
CA SER A 453 -23.58 -8.57 25.72
C SER A 453 -24.45 -7.55 26.45
N LEU A 454 -25.76 -7.76 26.51
CA LEU A 454 -26.66 -6.90 27.30
C LEU A 454 -26.38 -6.97 28.81
N MET A 455 -26.06 -8.17 29.33
CA MET A 455 -25.69 -8.36 30.75
C MET A 455 -24.36 -7.67 31.07
N GLU A 456 -23.39 -7.71 30.16
CA GLU A 456 -22.14 -7.00 30.30
C GLU A 456 -22.37 -5.47 30.30
N LEU A 457 -23.22 -4.96 29.40
CA LEU A 457 -23.61 -3.55 29.37
C LEU A 457 -24.23 -3.10 30.68
N LEU A 458 -25.20 -3.87 31.23
CA LEU A 458 -25.82 -3.57 32.52
C LEU A 458 -24.81 -3.62 33.65
N ALA A 459 -23.88 -4.58 33.65
CA ALA A 459 -22.83 -4.69 34.65
C ALA A 459 -21.85 -3.49 34.63
N ALA A 460 -21.51 -3.01 33.44
CA ALA A 460 -20.68 -1.81 33.27
C ALA A 460 -21.39 -0.53 33.75
N ASN A 461 -22.74 -0.50 33.63
CA ASN A 461 -23.58 0.64 34.01
C ASN A 461 -24.22 0.53 35.38
N ARG A 462 -23.74 -0.37 36.26
CA ARG A 462 -24.29 -0.60 37.62
C ARG A 462 -24.32 0.62 38.54
N HIS A 463 -23.57 1.67 38.18
CA HIS A 463 -23.50 2.93 38.92
C HIS A 463 -24.60 3.93 38.54
N HIS A 464 -25.37 3.65 37.50
CA HIS A 464 -26.53 4.43 37.12
C HIS A 464 -27.81 3.93 37.86
N GLU A 465 -28.78 4.83 37.96
CA GLU A 465 -30.05 4.59 38.65
C GLU A 465 -30.91 3.51 37.94
N LEU A 466 -31.73 2.83 38.72
CA LEU A 466 -32.74 1.89 38.22
C LEU A 466 -34.08 2.61 37.97
N PRO A 467 -34.91 2.17 37.04
CA PRO A 467 -34.76 0.95 36.23
C PRO A 467 -33.84 1.13 35.02
N GLN A 468 -33.06 0.09 34.70
CA GLN A 468 -32.31 0.00 33.47
C GLN A 468 -32.91 -1.09 32.57
N ARG A 469 -33.41 -0.71 31.41
CA ARG A 469 -34.08 -1.63 30.47
C ARG A 469 -33.43 -1.47 29.10
N VAL A 470 -32.86 -2.53 28.59
CA VAL A 470 -32.12 -2.50 27.30
C VAL A 470 -32.57 -3.64 26.39
N GLN A 471 -32.58 -3.41 25.11
CA GLN A 471 -32.88 -4.38 24.07
C GLN A 471 -31.96 -4.25 22.87
N GLU A 472 -31.75 -5.36 22.19
CA GLU A 472 -31.01 -5.38 20.91
C GLU A 472 -31.66 -6.39 19.97
N CYS A 473 -31.91 -5.97 18.75
CA CYS A 473 -32.20 -6.83 17.62
C CYS A 473 -30.99 -6.81 16.68
N GLY A 474 -30.19 -7.87 16.70
CA GLY A 474 -28.89 -7.90 16.03
C GLY A 474 -28.48 -9.28 15.51
N GLU A 475 -27.34 -9.30 14.85
CA GLU A 475 -26.76 -10.53 14.33
C GLU A 475 -25.96 -11.29 15.39
N VAL A 476 -26.07 -12.61 15.30
CA VAL A 476 -25.24 -13.59 16.00
C VAL A 476 -24.71 -14.60 14.98
N VAL A 477 -23.64 -15.31 15.31
CA VAL A 477 -23.05 -16.31 14.40
C VAL A 477 -23.17 -17.69 15.04
N ARG A 478 -23.85 -18.60 14.37
CA ARG A 478 -24.09 -19.99 14.81
C ARG A 478 -23.71 -20.94 13.68
N ASP A 479 -22.89 -21.91 13.97
CA ASP A 479 -22.41 -22.89 12.97
C ASP A 479 -21.80 -22.17 11.73
N HIS A 480 -21.04 -21.07 11.97
CA HIS A 480 -20.41 -20.21 10.98
C HIS A 480 -21.39 -19.44 10.07
N HIS A 481 -22.68 -19.37 10.42
CA HIS A 481 -23.70 -18.63 9.68
C HIS A 481 -24.31 -17.51 10.51
N ASN A 482 -24.55 -16.37 9.86
CA ASN A 482 -25.24 -15.24 10.47
C ASN A 482 -26.72 -15.58 10.74
N ALA A 483 -27.19 -15.25 11.92
CA ALA A 483 -28.58 -15.37 12.28
C ALA A 483 -29.04 -14.15 13.09
N TRP A 484 -30.24 -13.67 12.80
CA TRP A 484 -30.82 -12.55 13.53
C TRP A 484 -31.52 -13.06 14.81
N ARG A 485 -31.31 -12.31 15.88
CA ARG A 485 -31.93 -12.58 17.21
C ARG A 485 -32.33 -11.25 17.82
N VAL A 486 -33.33 -11.35 18.71
CA VAL A 486 -33.71 -10.25 19.59
C VAL A 486 -33.56 -10.72 21.04
N ALA A 487 -33.03 -9.84 21.87
CA ALA A 487 -32.95 -10.04 23.31
C ALA A 487 -33.23 -8.71 24.02
N TRP A 488 -33.72 -8.81 25.25
CA TRP A 488 -33.86 -7.69 26.17
C TRP A 488 -33.47 -8.12 27.58
N ALA A 489 -33.03 -7.17 28.37
CA ALA A 489 -32.70 -7.34 29.77
C ALA A 489 -33.19 -6.12 30.54
N CYS A 490 -33.83 -6.40 31.72
CA CYS A 490 -34.36 -5.38 32.60
C CYS A 490 -33.79 -5.55 34.01
N ALA A 491 -33.10 -4.55 34.51
CA ALA A 491 -32.64 -4.41 35.89
C ALA A 491 -33.58 -3.42 36.60
N GLU A 492 -34.45 -3.92 37.46
CA GLU A 492 -35.44 -3.13 38.17
C GLU A 492 -35.93 -3.83 39.44
N THR A 493 -36.55 -3.09 40.35
CA THR A 493 -36.98 -3.59 41.68
C THR A 493 -38.02 -4.73 41.59
N ASN A 494 -38.91 -4.66 40.57
CA ASN A 494 -39.99 -5.62 40.38
C ASN A 494 -39.71 -6.59 39.20
N ALA A 495 -38.43 -6.81 38.86
CA ALA A 495 -38.07 -7.76 37.82
C ALA A 495 -38.52 -9.17 38.18
N GLY A 496 -39.15 -9.85 37.22
CA GLY A 496 -39.60 -11.21 37.43
C GLY A 496 -40.18 -11.84 36.16
N PHE A 497 -40.55 -13.12 36.28
CA PHE A 497 -41.06 -13.90 35.15
C PHE A 497 -42.27 -13.26 34.48
N THR A 498 -43.23 -12.73 35.28
CA THR A 498 -44.47 -12.12 34.75
C THR A 498 -44.16 -10.89 33.91
N ALA A 499 -43.21 -10.04 34.34
CA ALA A 499 -42.79 -8.87 33.59
C ALA A 499 -42.13 -9.26 32.27
N ALA A 500 -41.15 -10.18 32.30
CA ALA A 500 -40.47 -10.68 31.10
C ALA A 500 -41.45 -11.35 30.12
N LYS A 501 -42.39 -12.15 30.61
CA LYS A 501 -43.46 -12.77 29.82
C LYS A 501 -44.38 -11.71 29.18
N GLY A 502 -44.75 -10.68 29.94
CA GLY A 502 -45.57 -9.57 29.43
C GLY A 502 -44.94 -8.88 28.22
N ILE A 503 -43.63 -8.58 28.29
CA ILE A 503 -42.88 -8.02 27.20
C ILE A 503 -42.87 -8.93 25.97
N ALA A 504 -42.60 -10.24 26.18
CA ALA A 504 -42.61 -11.23 25.12
C ALA A 504 -43.98 -11.37 24.44
N GLN A 505 -45.07 -11.36 25.23
CA GLN A 505 -46.42 -11.45 24.69
C GLN A 505 -46.84 -10.18 23.93
N ALA A 506 -46.44 -9.00 24.39
CA ALA A 506 -46.70 -7.76 23.71
C ALA A 506 -45.95 -7.74 22.36
N LEU A 507 -44.67 -8.07 22.37
CA LEU A 507 -43.86 -8.18 21.13
C LEU A 507 -44.50 -9.17 20.14
N ALA A 508 -44.87 -10.38 20.61
CA ALA A 508 -45.47 -11.38 19.73
C ALA A 508 -46.83 -10.98 19.15
N ARG A 509 -47.58 -10.12 19.83
CA ARG A 509 -48.87 -9.58 19.36
C ARG A 509 -48.64 -8.49 18.29
N ASP A 510 -47.60 -7.69 18.45
CA ASP A 510 -47.31 -6.57 17.56
C ASP A 510 -46.65 -7.02 16.23
N LEU A 511 -46.08 -8.23 16.17
CA LEU A 511 -45.46 -8.83 14.99
C LEU A 511 -46.45 -9.65 14.17
#